data_25254c67e6d8e16910952d225994c652
#
_entry.id   25254c67e6d8e16910952d225994c652
#
_cell.length_a   1.000
_cell.length_b   1.000
_cell.length_c   1.000
_cell.angle_alpha   90.00
_cell.angle_beta   90.00
_cell.angle_gamma   90.00
#
_symmetry.space_group_name_H-M   'P 1'
#
loop_
_entity.id
_entity.type
_entity.pdbx_description
1 polymer ?
#
loop_
_entity_poly.entity_id
_entity_poly.type
_entity_poly.pdbx_seq_one_letter_code
_entity_poly.pdbx_strand_id
1 'polypeptide(L)'
;MKNRIKVVFGLFAFVFMGIAATKPGSNKERNLKVLPKDISNPDLDSVMEGYSKALNVSCAFCHSESKVIKGEIDYASDDKPQKEITRIMMKLTAAVNKDYFDYTIVYKAGETMAVSCYTCHDGFPRPELKHQKKD
;
A
#
# COMPACT_ATOMS: atom_id res chain seq x y z
N MET A 1 -55.65 21.02 8.84
CA MET A 1 -54.96 19.72 8.76
C MET A 1 -54.24 19.49 7.43
N LYS A 2 -54.76 19.94 6.26
CA LYS A 2 -54.14 19.72 4.94
C LYS A 2 -52.71 20.31 4.78
N ASN A 3 -52.41 21.44 5.42
CA ASN A 3 -51.09 22.08 5.25
C ASN A 3 -49.98 21.45 6.11
N ARG A 4 -50.34 20.82 7.21
CA ARG A 4 -49.36 20.11 8.06
C ARG A 4 -48.82 18.83 7.39
N ILE A 5 -49.70 18.17 6.62
CA ILE A 5 -49.32 16.96 5.86
C ILE A 5 -48.34 17.30 4.74
N LYS A 6 -48.52 18.42 4.05
CA LYS A 6 -47.61 18.87 2.97
C LYS A 6 -46.20 19.22 3.51
N VAL A 7 -46.11 19.79 4.72
CA VAL A 7 -44.83 20.12 5.37
C VAL A 7 -44.11 18.85 5.80
N VAL A 8 -44.82 17.88 6.34
CA VAL A 8 -44.22 16.59 6.77
C VAL A 8 -43.74 15.79 5.55
N PHE A 9 -44.47 15.78 4.43
CA PHE A 9 -44.02 15.13 3.20
C PHE A 9 -42.84 15.85 2.57
N GLY A 10 -42.77 17.19 2.62
CA GLY A 10 -41.65 17.96 2.15
C GLY A 10 -40.35 17.69 2.95
N LEU A 11 -40.46 17.59 4.28
CA LEU A 11 -39.35 17.26 5.15
C LEU A 11 -38.84 15.83 4.96
N PHE A 12 -39.74 14.85 4.74
CA PHE A 12 -39.34 13.48 4.43
C PHE A 12 -38.63 13.35 3.08
N ALA A 13 -39.06 14.12 2.05
CA ALA A 13 -38.39 14.13 0.75
C ALA A 13 -36.94 14.69 0.84
N PHE A 14 -36.72 15.71 1.70
CA PHE A 14 -35.38 16.26 1.91
C PHE A 14 -34.44 15.33 2.68
N VAL A 15 -34.97 14.54 3.61
CA VAL A 15 -34.14 13.54 4.37
C VAL A 15 -33.70 12.39 3.45
N PHE A 16 -34.51 11.98 2.47
CA PHE A 16 -34.12 10.95 1.50
C PHE A 16 -33.14 11.43 0.44
N MET A 17 -33.02 12.73 0.19
CA MET A 17 -32.06 13.27 -0.77
C MET A 17 -30.65 13.45 -0.20
N GLY A 18 -30.46 13.30 1.12
CA GLY A 18 -29.18 13.44 1.81
C GLY A 18 -28.37 12.14 1.94
N ILE A 19 -28.91 10.99 1.50
CA ILE A 19 -28.15 9.71 1.47
C ILE A 19 -27.64 9.50 0.04
N ALA A 20 -26.98 10.51 -0.51
CA ALA A 20 -26.34 10.40 -1.80
C ALA A 20 -24.83 10.25 -1.60
N ALA A 21 -24.37 9.08 -1.94
CA ALA A 21 -23.05 8.80 -2.43
C ALA A 21 -21.88 9.13 -1.47
N THR A 22 -21.74 8.38 -0.40
CA THR A 22 -20.39 7.87 -0.13
C THR A 22 -20.02 7.02 -1.35
N LYS A 23 -19.32 7.63 -2.32
CA LYS A 23 -18.62 6.83 -3.34
C LYS A 23 -17.86 5.77 -2.58
N PRO A 24 -18.11 4.46 -2.81
CA PRO A 24 -17.18 3.45 -2.31
C PRO A 24 -15.83 3.89 -2.85
N GLY A 25 -14.86 4.08 -1.94
CA GLY A 25 -13.52 4.48 -2.32
C GLY A 25 -13.13 3.58 -3.47
N SER A 26 -12.65 4.17 -4.56
CA SER A 26 -12.21 3.47 -5.76
C SER A 26 -11.43 2.24 -5.29
N ASN A 27 -11.99 1.05 -5.42
CA ASN A 27 -11.27 -0.19 -5.27
C ASN A 27 -10.26 -0.24 -6.44
N LYS A 28 -9.18 0.54 -6.30
CA LYS A 28 -8.05 0.44 -7.20
C LYS A 28 -7.65 -1.03 -7.17
N GLU A 29 -7.74 -1.69 -8.32
CA GLU A 29 -7.41 -3.10 -8.47
C GLU A 29 -6.04 -3.35 -7.80
N ARG A 30 -6.02 -4.30 -6.85
CA ARG A 30 -4.81 -4.62 -6.09
C ARG A 30 -4.20 -5.89 -6.66
N ASN A 31 -2.93 -5.85 -7.02
CA ASN A 31 -2.17 -7.01 -7.46
C ASN A 31 -1.24 -7.52 -6.35
N LEU A 32 -1.82 -7.90 -5.22
CA LEU A 32 -1.09 -8.42 -4.05
C LEU A 32 -0.82 -9.91 -4.23
N LYS A 33 0.47 -10.29 -4.35
CA LYS A 33 0.92 -11.68 -4.51
C LYS A 33 1.63 -12.23 -3.28
N VAL A 34 2.13 -11.39 -2.39
CA VAL A 34 2.85 -11.77 -1.16
C VAL A 34 2.16 -11.21 0.06
N LEU A 35 1.72 -9.96 0.01
CA LEU A 35 0.95 -9.34 1.08
C LEU A 35 -0.44 -9.98 1.21
N PRO A 36 -1.05 -10.00 2.42
CA PRO A 36 -2.42 -10.41 2.63
C PRO A 36 -3.37 -9.66 1.70
N LYS A 37 -4.32 -10.36 1.08
CA LYS A 37 -5.26 -9.73 0.14
C LYS A 37 -6.26 -8.80 0.83
N ASP A 38 -6.51 -9.04 2.10
CA ASP A 38 -7.40 -8.29 2.99
C ASP A 38 -6.69 -7.20 3.82
N ILE A 39 -5.39 -6.97 3.57
CA ILE A 39 -4.64 -5.90 4.24
C ILE A 39 -5.36 -4.56 4.11
N SER A 40 -5.48 -3.83 5.21
CA SER A 40 -6.13 -2.52 5.22
C SER A 40 -5.34 -1.48 4.39
N ASN A 41 -6.00 -0.41 3.91
CA ASN A 41 -5.29 0.65 3.17
C ASN A 41 -4.20 1.30 4.02
N PRO A 42 -4.45 1.69 5.30
CA PRO A 42 -3.40 2.29 6.12
C PRO A 42 -2.20 1.35 6.35
N ASP A 43 -2.44 0.05 6.54
CA ASP A 43 -1.35 -0.91 6.71
C ASP A 43 -0.55 -1.09 5.41
N LEU A 44 -1.23 -1.17 4.26
CA LEU A 44 -0.59 -1.25 2.95
C LEU A 44 0.28 -0.01 2.68
N ASP A 45 -0.24 1.18 2.96
CA ASP A 45 0.48 2.43 2.79
C ASP A 45 1.72 2.48 3.70
N SER A 46 1.59 2.04 4.96
CA SER A 46 2.71 1.93 5.91
C SER A 46 3.79 0.97 5.43
N VAL A 47 3.40 -0.19 4.89
CA VAL A 47 4.33 -1.18 4.31
C VAL A 47 5.07 -0.58 3.12
N MET A 48 4.38 0.10 2.19
CA MET A 48 5.00 0.71 1.01
C MET A 48 5.93 1.88 1.39
N GLU A 49 5.55 2.67 2.40
CA GLU A 49 6.42 3.71 2.95
C GLU A 49 7.68 3.11 3.58
N GLY A 50 7.55 2.01 4.31
CA GLY A 50 8.68 1.26 4.88
C GLY A 50 9.66 0.80 3.80
N TYR A 51 9.17 0.28 2.67
CA TYR A 51 10.03 -0.11 1.55
C TYR A 51 10.71 1.10 0.90
N SER A 52 9.98 2.19 0.67
CA SER A 52 10.54 3.42 0.13
C SER A 52 11.66 3.97 1.00
N LYS A 53 11.50 3.96 2.32
CA LYS A 53 12.52 4.40 3.28
C LYS A 53 13.72 3.46 3.31
N ALA A 54 13.48 2.15 3.34
CA ALA A 54 14.54 1.16 3.43
C ALA A 54 15.46 1.15 2.19
N LEU A 55 14.91 1.50 1.03
CA LEU A 55 15.61 1.51 -0.25
C LEU A 55 16.00 2.93 -0.69
N ASN A 56 15.47 3.96 -0.05
CA ASN A 56 15.60 5.37 -0.43
C ASN A 56 15.17 5.61 -1.89
N VAL A 57 13.98 5.12 -2.24
CA VAL A 57 13.41 5.23 -3.60
C VAL A 57 11.99 5.78 -3.56
N SER A 58 11.54 6.37 -4.67
CA SER A 58 10.15 6.80 -4.85
C SER A 58 9.25 5.64 -5.28
N CYS A 59 7.92 5.85 -5.19
CA CYS A 59 6.92 4.89 -5.66
C CYS A 59 7.13 4.48 -7.12
N ALA A 60 7.55 5.44 -7.95
CA ALA A 60 7.81 5.23 -9.37
C ALA A 60 9.02 4.31 -9.66
N PHE A 61 9.82 3.96 -8.66
CA PHE A 61 10.91 2.98 -8.83
C PHE A 61 10.34 1.57 -9.11
N CYS A 62 9.29 1.18 -8.38
CA CYS A 62 8.66 -0.14 -8.48
C CYS A 62 7.36 -0.14 -9.27
N HIS A 63 6.66 0.99 -9.36
CA HIS A 63 5.36 1.11 -10.02
C HIS A 63 5.47 1.93 -11.29
N SER A 64 4.81 1.48 -12.36
CA SER A 64 4.79 2.16 -13.65
C SER A 64 3.77 3.30 -13.68
N GLU A 65 3.93 4.21 -14.62
CA GLU A 65 2.88 5.18 -14.96
C GLU A 65 1.67 4.46 -15.57
N SER A 66 0.47 4.97 -15.29
CA SER A 66 -0.76 4.46 -15.84
C SER A 66 -0.80 4.67 -17.36
N LYS A 67 -1.17 3.62 -18.09
CA LYS A 67 -1.38 3.68 -19.55
C LYS A 67 -2.72 4.35 -19.92
N VAL A 68 -3.59 4.55 -18.91
CA VAL A 68 -4.95 5.09 -19.10
C VAL A 68 -5.02 6.55 -18.69
N ILE A 69 -4.39 6.90 -17.58
CA ILE A 69 -4.46 8.25 -17.02
C ILE A 69 -3.03 8.79 -16.89
N LYS A 70 -2.71 9.75 -17.74
CA LYS A 70 -1.40 10.40 -17.76
C LYS A 70 -1.08 11.05 -16.40
N GLY A 71 0.12 10.80 -15.89
CA GLY A 71 0.61 11.37 -14.62
C GLY A 71 0.14 10.61 -13.38
N GLU A 72 -0.67 9.56 -13.50
CA GLU A 72 -1.02 8.67 -12.41
C GLU A 72 -0.11 7.43 -12.39
N ILE A 73 0.07 6.85 -11.18
CA ILE A 73 0.81 5.60 -11.01
C ILE A 73 -0.17 4.43 -11.04
N ASP A 74 0.15 3.42 -11.86
CA ASP A 74 -0.51 2.12 -11.85
C ASP A 74 0.15 1.20 -10.81
N TYR A 75 -0.46 1.16 -9.62
CA TYR A 75 0.04 0.32 -8.52
C TYR A 75 -0.19 -1.18 -8.76
N ALA A 76 -1.10 -1.57 -9.66
CA ALA A 76 -1.40 -2.97 -9.96
C ALA A 76 -0.47 -3.56 -11.02
N SER A 77 0.02 -2.76 -11.96
CA SER A 77 0.89 -3.20 -13.05
C SER A 77 2.16 -3.90 -12.56
N ASP A 78 2.56 -4.94 -13.25
CA ASP A 78 3.85 -5.66 -13.06
C ASP A 78 4.87 -5.30 -14.17
N ASP A 79 4.69 -4.19 -14.87
CA ASP A 79 5.56 -3.77 -15.97
C ASP A 79 7.03 -3.54 -15.54
N LYS A 80 7.25 -3.23 -14.24
CA LYS A 80 8.60 -2.98 -13.72
C LYS A 80 9.17 -4.20 -12.98
N PRO A 81 10.36 -4.69 -13.39
CA PRO A 81 10.98 -5.86 -12.76
C PRO A 81 11.30 -5.65 -11.28
N GLN A 82 11.52 -4.42 -10.83
CA GLN A 82 11.77 -4.09 -9.43
C GLN A 82 10.65 -4.56 -8.50
N LYS A 83 9.40 -4.56 -8.98
CA LYS A 83 8.25 -5.04 -8.22
C LYS A 83 8.34 -6.54 -7.93
N GLU A 84 8.74 -7.34 -8.92
CA GLU A 84 8.92 -8.79 -8.72
C GLU A 84 10.15 -9.08 -7.86
N ILE A 85 11.26 -8.37 -8.07
CA ILE A 85 12.46 -8.47 -7.22
C ILE A 85 12.07 -8.17 -5.76
N THR A 86 11.27 -7.14 -5.51
CA THR A 86 10.80 -6.81 -4.15
C THR A 86 9.99 -7.96 -3.56
N ARG A 87 9.12 -8.61 -4.33
CA ARG A 87 8.36 -9.79 -3.86
C ARG A 87 9.27 -10.95 -3.45
N ILE A 88 10.35 -11.16 -4.19
CA ILE A 88 11.36 -12.19 -3.85
C ILE A 88 12.05 -11.81 -2.55
N MET A 89 12.46 -10.55 -2.38
CA MET A 89 13.08 -10.06 -1.15
C MET A 89 12.14 -10.14 0.06
N MET A 90 10.85 -9.87 -0.12
CA MET A 90 9.84 -10.06 0.93
C MET A 90 9.79 -11.50 1.43
N LYS A 91 9.80 -12.48 0.51
CA LYS A 91 9.80 -13.91 0.85
C LYS A 91 11.09 -14.29 1.58
N LEU A 92 12.24 -13.79 1.12
CA LEU A 92 13.53 -14.01 1.78
C LEU A 92 13.52 -13.45 3.21
N THR A 93 13.07 -12.19 3.38
CA THR A 93 12.99 -11.55 4.70
C THR A 93 12.04 -12.33 5.62
N ALA A 94 10.91 -12.80 5.10
CA ALA A 94 9.97 -13.60 5.87
C ALA A 94 10.60 -14.95 6.31
N ALA A 95 11.32 -15.63 5.43
CA ALA A 95 12.02 -16.87 5.75
C ALA A 95 13.08 -16.65 6.84
N VAL A 96 13.92 -15.61 6.71
CA VAL A 96 14.94 -15.29 7.72
C VAL A 96 14.31 -15.02 9.09
N ASN A 97 13.25 -14.21 9.15
CA ASN A 97 12.56 -13.93 10.41
C ASN A 97 11.98 -15.20 11.03
N LYS A 98 11.35 -16.05 10.23
CA LYS A 98 10.73 -17.28 10.70
C LYS A 98 11.75 -18.32 11.14
N ASP A 99 12.75 -18.59 10.31
CA ASP A 99 13.62 -19.74 10.47
C ASP A 99 14.74 -19.50 11.50
N TYR A 100 15.12 -18.23 11.72
CA TYR A 100 16.24 -17.87 12.61
C TYR A 100 15.84 -17.04 13.83
N PHE A 101 14.66 -16.43 13.83
CA PHE A 101 14.20 -15.57 14.92
C PHE A 101 12.84 -15.99 15.49
N ASP A 102 12.27 -17.09 15.00
CA ASP A 102 10.93 -17.59 15.40
C ASP A 102 9.85 -16.49 15.34
N TYR A 103 9.94 -15.64 14.32
CA TYR A 103 9.09 -14.48 14.15
C TYR A 103 8.29 -14.56 12.84
N THR A 104 6.97 -14.57 12.95
CA THR A 104 6.07 -14.47 11.77
C THR A 104 5.75 -13.02 11.49
N ILE A 105 6.07 -12.54 10.29
CA ILE A 105 5.82 -11.15 9.90
C ILE A 105 4.31 -10.88 9.87
N VAL A 106 3.90 -9.85 10.59
CA VAL A 106 2.57 -9.24 10.52
C VAL A 106 2.68 -7.93 9.76
N TYR A 107 2.00 -7.83 8.61
CA TYR A 107 2.02 -6.63 7.79
C TYR A 107 1.02 -5.60 8.33
N LYS A 108 1.40 -4.90 9.38
CA LYS A 108 0.59 -3.91 10.09
C LYS A 108 1.41 -2.66 10.39
N ALA A 109 0.74 -1.50 10.38
CA ALA A 109 1.38 -0.24 10.72
C ALA A 109 1.97 -0.28 12.14
N GLY A 110 3.23 0.16 12.28
CA GLY A 110 3.94 0.18 13.55
C GLY A 110 4.52 -1.17 14.01
N GLU A 111 4.31 -2.25 13.25
CA GLU A 111 4.91 -3.55 13.56
C GLU A 111 6.41 -3.54 13.24
N THR A 112 7.18 -4.17 14.13
CA THR A 112 8.63 -4.32 13.96
C THR A 112 9.00 -5.77 13.70
N MET A 113 10.01 -5.99 12.88
CA MET A 113 10.56 -7.31 12.54
C MET A 113 11.97 -7.44 13.14
N ALA A 114 12.39 -8.67 13.45
CA ALA A 114 13.77 -8.93 13.87
C ALA A 114 14.76 -8.52 12.74
N VAL A 115 14.43 -8.88 11.50
CA VAL A 115 15.15 -8.45 10.30
C VAL A 115 14.17 -7.78 9.36
N SER A 116 14.47 -6.55 8.95
CA SER A 116 13.67 -5.77 8.00
C SER A 116 14.44 -5.51 6.69
N CYS A 117 13.75 -4.94 5.70
CA CYS A 117 14.42 -4.49 4.48
C CYS A 117 15.56 -3.51 4.79
N TYR A 118 15.35 -2.62 5.76
CA TYR A 118 16.35 -1.63 6.17
C TYR A 118 17.61 -2.29 6.75
N THR A 119 17.48 -3.42 7.45
CA THR A 119 18.61 -4.14 8.05
C THR A 119 19.70 -4.47 7.01
N CYS A 120 19.30 -4.85 5.80
CA CYS A 120 20.23 -5.18 4.73
C CYS A 120 20.49 -3.99 3.79
N HIS A 121 19.44 -3.23 3.46
CA HIS A 121 19.51 -2.17 2.44
C HIS A 121 20.02 -0.83 2.96
N ASP A 122 19.63 -0.42 4.19
CA ASP A 122 20.13 0.80 4.85
C ASP A 122 20.09 2.06 3.96
N GLY A 123 19.00 2.23 3.23
CA GLY A 123 18.83 3.36 2.32
C GLY A 123 19.44 3.18 0.92
N PHE A 124 19.79 1.95 0.52
CA PHE A 124 20.30 1.67 -0.82
C PHE A 124 19.46 0.60 -1.51
N PRO A 125 19.05 0.80 -2.78
CA PRO A 125 18.31 -0.20 -3.53
C PRO A 125 19.09 -1.51 -3.73
N ARG A 126 20.42 -1.42 -3.68
CA ARG A 126 21.37 -2.51 -3.81
C ARG A 126 22.34 -2.45 -2.63
N PRO A 127 22.31 -3.43 -1.71
CA PRO A 127 23.13 -3.42 -0.50
C PRO A 127 24.64 -3.29 -0.75
N GLU A 128 25.12 -3.87 -1.84
CA GLU A 128 26.52 -3.79 -2.25
C GLU A 128 27.02 -2.38 -2.56
N LEU A 129 26.12 -1.45 -2.87
CA LEU A 129 26.47 -0.06 -3.16
C LEU A 129 26.85 0.75 -1.92
N LYS A 130 26.56 0.26 -0.71
CA LYS A 130 26.97 0.90 0.55
C LYS A 130 28.49 1.14 0.61
N HIS A 131 29.25 0.18 0.08
CA HIS A 131 30.70 0.21 0.14
C HIS A 131 31.35 0.98 -1.02
N GLN A 132 30.54 1.50 -1.96
CA GLN A 132 31.03 2.25 -3.12
C GLN A 132 30.92 3.76 -2.97
N LYS A 133 30.36 4.24 -1.86
CA LYS A 133 30.39 5.66 -1.52
C LYS A 133 31.83 6.02 -1.09
N LYS A 134 32.70 6.23 -2.08
CA LYS A 134 33.99 6.87 -1.86
C LYS A 134 33.76 8.36 -1.64
N ASP A 135 34.45 8.88 -0.65
CA ASP A 135 34.59 10.27 -0.23
C ASP A 135 34.78 11.24 -1.38
#